data_f13a6bf9b9d2becb227f9eeebd8f2637
#
_entry.id   f13a6bf9b9d2becb227f9eeebd8f2637
#
_cell.length_a   1.000
_cell.length_b   1.000
_cell.length_c   1.000
_cell.angle_alpha   90.00
_cell.angle_beta   90.00
_cell.angle_gamma   90.00
#
_symmetry.space_group_name_H-M   'P 1'
#
loop_
_entity.id
_entity.type
_entity.pdbx_description
1 polymer ?
#
loop_
_entity_poly.entity_id
_entity_poly.type
_entity_poly.pdbx_seq_one_letter_code
_entity_poly.pdbx_strand_id
1 'polypeptide(L)'
;MSTFRLLPLLLVPCLLIAVTAEARTVYRCIRDNTVSLSTAPEPGSKCSRKEIEDTAGKVPNLWGELGVVHGTLYERMQDGKLVYGTRKLPGATPVLKFTVETPPGSPAHPGLGKVGKPQIKPFDREFRAAAKASKVDEAFVRAIAHAESGFNAQATSPKGAMGVMQLMPDTARELGVTDAYAHAQSINAGARHLASLVRRYKGDFNRAAAAYNAGIGAVAKYGGVPPYRETLEYVEKVGALHILYRKALKLPPLNPPLRAAE
;
A
#
# COMPACT_ATOMS: atom_id res chain seq x y z
N MET A 1 -43.55 -68.16 -26.39
CA MET A 1 -44.19 -66.88 -26.04
C MET A 1 -43.48 -66.39 -24.83
N SER A 2 -42.54 -65.48 -25.03
CA SER A 2 -41.65 -64.96 -23.95
C SER A 2 -41.99 -63.50 -23.71
N THR A 3 -42.54 -63.20 -22.54
CA THR A 3 -42.99 -61.86 -22.13
C THR A 3 -41.82 -61.09 -21.54
N PHE A 4 -41.32 -60.12 -22.29
CA PHE A 4 -40.34 -59.13 -21.78
C PHE A 4 -41.03 -58.13 -20.87
N ARG A 5 -40.65 -58.13 -19.56
CA ARG A 5 -41.05 -57.09 -18.61
C ARG A 5 -40.08 -55.95 -18.71
N LEU A 6 -40.55 -54.80 -19.18
CA LEU A 6 -39.83 -53.49 -19.10
C LEU A 6 -39.87 -52.99 -17.67
N LEU A 7 -38.67 -52.82 -17.09
CA LEU A 7 -38.46 -52.17 -15.79
C LEU A 7 -38.43 -50.64 -16.02
N PRO A 8 -39.18 -49.82 -15.28
CA PRO A 8 -39.11 -48.38 -15.43
C PRO A 8 -37.80 -47.82 -14.82
N LEU A 9 -37.07 -47.07 -15.65
CA LEU A 9 -35.87 -46.32 -15.28
C LEU A 9 -36.30 -45.14 -14.40
N LEU A 10 -36.05 -45.22 -13.08
CA LEU A 10 -36.21 -44.10 -12.17
C LEU A 10 -35.11 -43.08 -12.43
N LEU A 11 -35.45 -41.98 -13.08
CA LEU A 11 -34.64 -40.76 -13.18
C LEU A 11 -34.61 -40.13 -11.79
N VAL A 12 -33.46 -40.26 -11.08
CA VAL A 12 -33.16 -39.49 -9.88
C VAL A 12 -32.78 -38.10 -10.35
N PRO A 13 -33.51 -37.05 -9.96
CA PRO A 13 -33.08 -35.69 -10.26
C PRO A 13 -31.83 -35.38 -9.46
N CYS A 14 -30.72 -35.16 -10.14
CA CYS A 14 -29.49 -34.65 -9.55
C CYS A 14 -29.76 -33.20 -9.08
N LEU A 15 -30.05 -33.02 -7.78
CA LEU A 15 -30.19 -31.71 -7.18
C LEU A 15 -28.78 -31.09 -7.19
N LEU A 16 -28.53 -30.19 -8.12
CA LEU A 16 -27.36 -29.29 -8.09
C LEU A 16 -27.53 -28.38 -6.86
N ILE A 17 -26.91 -28.77 -5.76
CA ILE A 17 -26.74 -27.89 -4.61
C ILE A 17 -25.78 -26.80 -5.09
N ALA A 18 -26.34 -25.65 -5.44
CA ALA A 18 -25.55 -24.45 -5.64
C ALA A 18 -24.91 -24.11 -4.29
N VAL A 19 -23.60 -24.39 -4.13
CA VAL A 19 -22.81 -23.90 -3.02
C VAL A 19 -22.74 -22.38 -3.19
N THR A 20 -23.60 -21.67 -2.48
CA THR A 20 -23.51 -20.22 -2.37
C THR A 20 -22.23 -19.89 -1.62
N ALA A 21 -21.30 -19.20 -2.28
CA ALA A 21 -20.12 -18.67 -1.63
C ALA A 21 -20.60 -17.72 -0.51
N GLU A 22 -20.43 -18.12 0.75
CA GLU A 22 -20.72 -17.24 1.89
C GLU A 22 -19.63 -16.19 2.00
N ALA A 23 -20.01 -14.92 1.87
CA ALA A 23 -19.13 -13.80 2.10
C ALA A 23 -18.64 -13.81 3.55
N ARG A 24 -17.33 -13.87 3.76
CA ARG A 24 -16.74 -13.86 5.10
C ARG A 24 -16.57 -12.42 5.58
N THR A 25 -17.12 -12.12 6.73
CA THR A 25 -16.97 -10.81 7.37
C THR A 25 -15.63 -10.72 8.10
N VAL A 26 -14.85 -9.69 7.76
CA VAL A 26 -13.62 -9.31 8.45
C VAL A 26 -13.74 -7.86 8.89
N TYR A 27 -13.25 -7.56 10.08
CA TYR A 27 -13.17 -6.20 10.62
C TYR A 27 -11.74 -5.68 10.47
N ARG A 28 -11.61 -4.53 9.82
CA ARG A 28 -10.37 -3.75 9.84
C ARG A 28 -10.44 -2.77 11.00
N CYS A 29 -9.59 -2.97 11.99
CA CYS A 29 -9.59 -2.23 13.24
C CYS A 29 -8.34 -1.34 13.35
N ILE A 30 -8.54 -0.08 13.77
CA ILE A 30 -7.47 0.90 13.94
C ILE A 30 -7.42 1.31 15.41
N ARG A 31 -6.24 1.19 16.03
CA ARG A 31 -5.92 1.68 17.36
C ARG A 31 -4.47 2.13 17.40
N ASP A 32 -4.19 3.29 18.01
CA ASP A 32 -2.83 3.83 18.18
C ASP A 32 -2.04 3.86 16.86
N ASN A 33 -2.71 4.28 15.78
CA ASN A 33 -2.18 4.34 14.41
C ASN A 33 -1.72 2.99 13.83
N THR A 34 -2.15 1.87 14.43
CA THR A 34 -1.86 0.52 13.93
C THR A 34 -3.13 -0.13 13.38
N VAL A 35 -2.98 -0.87 12.29
CA VAL A 35 -4.08 -1.59 11.63
C VAL A 35 -4.02 -3.06 12.04
N SER A 36 -5.16 -3.63 12.40
CA SER A 36 -5.34 -5.06 12.61
C SER A 36 -6.58 -5.57 11.88
N LEU A 37 -6.59 -6.86 11.58
CA LEU A 37 -7.73 -7.56 11.02
C LEU A 37 -8.25 -8.55 12.06
N SER A 38 -9.59 -8.65 12.18
CA SER A 38 -10.21 -9.55 13.14
C SER A 38 -11.54 -10.06 12.60
N THR A 39 -11.98 -11.23 13.04
CA THR A 39 -13.29 -11.80 12.72
C THR A 39 -14.43 -11.22 13.57
N ALA A 40 -14.09 -10.39 14.57
CA ALA A 40 -15.04 -9.59 15.35
C ALA A 40 -14.47 -8.22 15.67
N PRO A 41 -15.30 -7.21 16.02
CA PRO A 41 -14.81 -5.90 16.46
C PRO A 41 -13.86 -6.04 17.66
N GLU A 42 -12.72 -5.33 17.60
CA GLU A 42 -11.75 -5.32 18.70
C GLU A 42 -12.13 -4.27 19.75
N PRO A 43 -12.17 -4.64 21.04
CA PRO A 43 -12.41 -3.68 22.12
C PRO A 43 -11.39 -2.54 22.09
N GLY A 44 -11.86 -1.29 22.22
CA GLY A 44 -11.01 -0.10 22.24
C GLY A 44 -10.41 0.30 20.87
N SER A 45 -10.85 -0.31 19.77
CA SER A 45 -10.42 0.00 18.40
C SER A 45 -11.58 0.57 17.57
N LYS A 46 -11.27 1.44 16.62
CA LYS A 46 -12.24 1.85 15.58
C LYS A 46 -12.23 0.81 14.47
N CYS A 47 -13.29 0.00 14.39
CA CYS A 47 -13.39 -1.08 13.43
C CYS A 47 -14.37 -0.76 12.30
N SER A 48 -13.99 -1.07 11.05
CA SER A 48 -14.86 -1.05 9.87
C SER A 48 -15.07 -2.48 9.36
N ARG A 49 -16.35 -2.83 9.12
CA ARG A 49 -16.72 -4.13 8.54
C ARG A 49 -16.31 -4.17 7.07
N LYS A 50 -15.73 -5.29 6.65
CA LYS A 50 -15.41 -5.63 5.27
C LYS A 50 -15.96 -7.02 4.95
N GLU A 51 -16.61 -7.15 3.81
CA GLU A 51 -17.04 -8.45 3.30
C GLU A 51 -16.03 -8.90 2.24
N ILE A 52 -15.60 -10.15 2.36
CA ILE A 52 -14.64 -10.76 1.44
C ILE A 52 -15.36 -11.90 0.75
N GLU A 53 -15.48 -11.78 -0.57
CA GLU A 53 -15.99 -12.89 -1.39
C GLU A 53 -14.95 -14.01 -1.43
N ASP A 54 -15.42 -15.26 -1.32
CA ASP A 54 -14.57 -16.46 -1.24
C ASP A 54 -14.01 -16.86 -2.62
N THR A 55 -13.60 -15.86 -3.42
CA THR A 55 -12.95 -16.08 -4.70
C THR A 55 -11.44 -16.12 -4.49
N ALA A 56 -10.88 -17.33 -4.45
CA ALA A 56 -9.43 -17.54 -4.36
C ALA A 56 -8.68 -16.64 -5.35
N GLY A 57 -7.81 -15.75 -4.84
CA GLY A 57 -6.95 -14.88 -5.63
C GLY A 57 -7.31 -13.39 -5.65
N LYS A 58 -8.40 -12.95 -5.03
CA LYS A 58 -8.81 -11.53 -5.00
C LYS A 58 -9.07 -10.98 -3.60
N VAL A 59 -8.36 -11.48 -2.59
CA VAL A 59 -8.43 -10.91 -1.23
C VAL A 59 -7.77 -9.53 -1.26
N PRO A 60 -8.51 -8.43 -0.98
CA PRO A 60 -7.93 -7.11 -0.95
C PRO A 60 -6.92 -7.00 0.19
N ASN A 61 -5.85 -6.22 -0.01
CA ASN A 61 -4.94 -5.90 1.09
C ASN A 61 -5.67 -4.99 2.09
N LEU A 62 -6.15 -5.59 3.17
CA LEU A 62 -6.90 -4.87 4.19
C LEU A 62 -6.02 -4.14 5.20
N TRP A 63 -4.69 -4.35 5.20
CA TRP A 63 -3.76 -3.60 6.04
C TRP A 63 -3.53 -2.18 5.53
N GLY A 64 -3.68 -1.96 4.21
CA GLY A 64 -3.41 -0.66 3.58
C GLY A 64 -1.91 -0.38 3.47
N GLU A 65 -1.07 -1.39 3.63
CA GLU A 65 0.38 -1.33 3.44
C GLU A 65 0.75 -2.09 2.17
N LEU A 66 1.68 -1.51 1.40
CA LEU A 66 2.17 -2.14 0.18
C LEU A 66 3.50 -2.83 0.46
N GLY A 67 3.67 -4.03 -0.10
CA GLY A 67 4.88 -4.80 0.04
C GLY A 67 4.66 -6.13 0.76
N VAL A 68 5.63 -6.51 1.57
CA VAL A 68 5.59 -7.75 2.35
C VAL A 68 5.18 -7.42 3.78
N VAL A 69 4.01 -7.90 4.19
CA VAL A 69 3.50 -7.77 5.54
C VAL A 69 3.72 -9.08 6.28
N HIS A 70 4.48 -9.04 7.36
CA HIS A 70 4.65 -10.16 8.28
C HIS A 70 3.76 -9.95 9.50
N GLY A 71 3.07 -10.98 9.94
CA GLY A 71 2.21 -10.90 11.10
C GLY A 71 2.06 -12.24 11.80
N THR A 72 1.35 -12.19 12.92
CA THR A 72 0.92 -13.38 13.67
C THR A 72 -0.59 -13.37 13.77
N LEU A 73 -1.23 -14.48 13.44
CA LEU A 73 -2.64 -14.70 13.70
C LEU A 73 -2.77 -15.22 15.13
N TYR A 74 -3.63 -14.60 15.89
CA TYR A 74 -3.99 -14.97 17.25
C TYR A 74 -5.44 -15.43 17.29
N GLU A 75 -5.73 -16.34 18.21
CA GLU A 75 -7.09 -16.72 18.57
C GLU A 75 -7.39 -16.32 20.02
N ARG A 76 -8.62 -16.01 20.34
CA ARG A 76 -9.12 -15.71 21.67
C ARG A 76 -10.62 -15.94 21.79
N MET A 77 -11.10 -16.17 22.99
CA MET A 77 -12.53 -16.16 23.27
C MET A 77 -13.01 -14.72 23.48
N GLN A 78 -14.10 -14.35 22.84
CA GLN A 78 -14.81 -13.09 23.03
C GLN A 78 -16.31 -13.36 23.04
N ASP A 79 -16.98 -13.02 24.13
CA ASP A 79 -18.43 -13.22 24.29
C ASP A 79 -18.88 -14.66 23.97
N GLY A 80 -18.11 -15.66 24.43
CA GLY A 80 -18.38 -17.09 24.22
C GLY A 80 -18.11 -17.58 22.78
N LYS A 81 -17.54 -16.77 21.91
CA LYS A 81 -17.19 -17.13 20.52
C LYS A 81 -15.69 -17.08 20.33
N LEU A 82 -15.20 -18.01 19.49
CA LEU A 82 -13.80 -18.01 19.06
C LEU A 82 -13.59 -16.89 18.01
N VAL A 83 -12.68 -15.98 18.29
CA VAL A 83 -12.33 -14.83 17.45
C VAL A 83 -10.86 -14.91 17.06
N TYR A 84 -10.60 -14.71 15.78
CA TYR A 84 -9.25 -14.61 15.22
C TYR A 84 -8.90 -13.16 14.91
N GLY A 85 -7.65 -12.77 15.15
CA GLY A 85 -7.19 -11.42 14.85
C GLY A 85 -5.67 -11.34 14.73
N THR A 86 -5.19 -10.26 14.12
CA THR A 86 -3.75 -10.04 13.89
C THR A 86 -3.12 -9.17 14.97
N ARG A 87 -3.90 -8.69 15.94
CA ARG A 87 -3.41 -7.97 17.12
C ARG A 87 -3.38 -8.89 18.31
N LYS A 88 -2.27 -8.91 19.04
CA LYS A 88 -2.19 -9.59 20.33
C LYS A 88 -3.01 -8.83 21.38
N LEU A 89 -4.13 -9.40 21.78
CA LEU A 89 -5.00 -8.87 22.83
C LEU A 89 -4.90 -9.74 24.10
N PRO A 90 -5.33 -9.26 25.27
CA PRO A 90 -5.34 -10.06 26.48
C PRO A 90 -6.09 -11.39 26.27
N GLY A 91 -5.50 -12.49 26.72
CA GLY A 91 -6.04 -13.85 26.55
C GLY A 91 -5.89 -14.44 25.14
N ALA A 92 -5.18 -13.77 24.23
CA ALA A 92 -4.95 -14.30 22.90
C ALA A 92 -3.72 -15.21 22.83
N THR A 93 -3.88 -16.37 22.16
CA THR A 93 -2.84 -17.34 21.87
C THR A 93 -2.42 -17.29 20.41
N PRO A 94 -1.12 -17.37 20.07
CA PRO A 94 -0.68 -17.38 18.68
C PRO A 94 -1.06 -18.68 17.99
N VAL A 95 -1.64 -18.59 16.77
CA VAL A 95 -2.05 -19.75 15.97
C VAL A 95 -1.04 -20.01 14.86
N LEU A 96 -0.69 -18.98 14.09
CA LEU A 96 0.27 -19.09 13.01
C LEU A 96 0.96 -17.75 12.74
N LYS A 97 2.19 -17.82 12.21
CA LYS A 97 2.86 -16.69 11.60
C LYS A 97 2.57 -16.68 10.11
N PHE A 98 2.29 -15.51 9.54
CA PHE A 98 1.99 -15.38 8.11
C PHE A 98 2.84 -14.30 7.46
N THR A 99 2.98 -14.42 6.18
CA THR A 99 3.57 -13.40 5.31
C THR A 99 2.60 -13.18 4.17
N VAL A 100 2.21 -11.92 3.95
CA VAL A 100 1.37 -11.52 2.82
C VAL A 100 2.17 -10.58 1.95
N GLU A 101 2.31 -10.95 0.68
CA GLU A 101 2.89 -10.09 -0.33
C GLU A 101 1.77 -9.41 -1.11
N THR A 102 1.77 -8.07 -1.10
CA THR A 102 0.85 -7.32 -1.95
C THR A 102 1.46 -7.26 -3.35
N PRO A 103 0.81 -7.86 -4.35
CA PRO A 103 1.31 -7.80 -5.72
C PRO A 103 1.42 -6.34 -6.17
N PRO A 104 2.52 -5.94 -6.81
CA PRO A 104 2.65 -4.61 -7.39
C PRO A 104 1.49 -4.35 -8.36
N GLY A 105 0.80 -3.21 -8.20
CA GLY A 105 -0.33 -2.83 -9.05
C GLY A 105 -1.69 -3.33 -8.59
N SER A 106 -1.78 -4.03 -7.45
CA SER A 106 -3.06 -4.34 -6.81
C SER A 106 -3.42 -3.21 -5.86
N PRO A 107 -4.50 -2.46 -6.10
CA PRO A 107 -4.90 -1.38 -5.19
C PRO A 107 -5.41 -1.97 -3.87
N ALA A 108 -4.98 -1.40 -2.75
CA ALA A 108 -5.49 -1.76 -1.43
C ALA A 108 -6.95 -1.30 -1.21
N HIS A 109 -7.41 -0.35 -2.02
CA HIS A 109 -8.81 0.09 -2.08
C HIS A 109 -9.15 0.71 -3.45
N PRO A 110 -10.44 0.82 -3.81
CA PRO A 110 -10.87 1.49 -5.04
C PRO A 110 -10.42 2.95 -5.02
N GLY A 111 -9.55 3.36 -5.92
CA GLY A 111 -9.10 4.76 -6.01
C GLY A 111 -7.67 4.95 -6.52
N LEU A 112 -6.79 3.95 -6.37
CA LEU A 112 -5.40 4.04 -6.84
C LEU A 112 -5.24 4.22 -8.36
N GLY A 113 -6.26 3.88 -9.14
CA GLY A 113 -6.11 3.79 -10.59
C GLY A 113 -5.06 2.73 -10.99
N LYS A 114 -4.73 2.67 -12.26
CA LYS A 114 -3.63 1.78 -12.73
C LYS A 114 -2.30 2.36 -12.27
N VAL A 115 -1.60 1.65 -11.39
CA VAL A 115 -0.18 1.92 -11.15
C VAL A 115 0.56 1.62 -12.44
N GLY A 116 1.17 2.64 -13.05
CA GLY A 116 1.86 2.50 -14.32
C GLY A 116 3.07 1.56 -14.24
N LYS A 117 3.51 1.07 -15.39
CA LYS A 117 4.76 0.28 -15.45
C LYS A 117 5.96 1.16 -15.09
N PRO A 118 6.98 0.62 -14.38
CA PRO A 118 8.16 1.40 -14.03
C PRO A 118 8.91 1.84 -15.31
N GLN A 119 9.28 3.09 -15.37
CA GLN A 119 10.02 3.70 -16.48
C GLN A 119 11.43 4.04 -15.97
N ILE A 120 12.43 3.23 -16.31
CA ILE A 120 13.80 3.41 -15.83
C ILE A 120 14.65 4.29 -16.76
N LYS A 121 14.23 4.48 -18.02
CA LYS A 121 14.99 5.25 -19.02
C LYS A 121 14.92 6.76 -18.84
N PRO A 122 13.75 7.38 -18.53
CA PRO A 122 13.71 8.83 -18.38
C PRO A 122 14.67 9.31 -17.30
N PHE A 123 15.54 10.25 -17.66
CA PHE A 123 16.52 10.90 -16.77
C PHE A 123 17.35 9.93 -15.92
N ASP A 124 17.71 8.76 -16.48
CA ASP A 124 18.37 7.67 -15.74
C ASP A 124 19.65 8.14 -15.03
N ARG A 125 20.47 8.93 -15.72
CA ARG A 125 21.73 9.44 -15.18
C ARG A 125 21.50 10.41 -14.02
N GLU A 126 20.51 11.28 -14.16
CA GLU A 126 20.15 12.30 -13.15
C GLU A 126 19.58 11.65 -11.90
N PHE A 127 18.65 10.70 -12.03
CA PHE A 127 18.10 9.97 -10.87
C PHE A 127 19.17 9.21 -10.11
N ARG A 128 20.03 8.47 -10.81
CA ARG A 128 21.12 7.72 -10.20
C ARG A 128 22.11 8.62 -9.47
N ALA A 129 22.52 9.70 -10.11
CA ALA A 129 23.43 10.68 -9.53
C ALA A 129 22.83 11.37 -8.30
N ALA A 130 21.58 11.85 -8.41
CA ALA A 130 20.89 12.54 -7.32
C ALA A 130 20.64 11.63 -6.10
N ALA A 131 20.19 10.40 -6.33
CA ALA A 131 19.96 9.41 -5.28
C ALA A 131 21.25 9.06 -4.54
N LYS A 132 22.35 8.83 -5.28
CA LYS A 132 23.68 8.56 -4.72
C LYS A 132 24.18 9.75 -3.88
N ALA A 133 24.13 10.97 -4.43
CA ALA A 133 24.60 12.18 -3.76
C ALA A 133 23.80 12.48 -2.49
N SER A 134 22.48 12.27 -2.51
CA SER A 134 21.58 12.53 -1.39
C SER A 134 21.48 11.37 -0.39
N LYS A 135 22.07 10.22 -0.70
CA LYS A 135 22.00 8.97 0.09
C LYS A 135 20.54 8.56 0.36
N VAL A 136 19.73 8.57 -0.70
CA VAL A 136 18.33 8.13 -0.68
C VAL A 136 18.13 6.99 -1.68
N ASP A 137 17.15 6.14 -1.44
CA ASP A 137 16.82 5.03 -2.34
C ASP A 137 16.39 5.55 -3.73
N GLU A 138 17.12 5.18 -4.78
CA GLU A 138 16.83 5.60 -6.16
C GLU A 138 15.42 5.18 -6.59
N ALA A 139 15.00 3.98 -6.22
CA ALA A 139 13.69 3.48 -6.56
C ALA A 139 12.58 4.31 -5.92
N PHE A 140 12.81 4.81 -4.70
CA PHE A 140 11.86 5.70 -4.03
C PHE A 140 11.77 7.07 -4.70
N VAL A 141 12.91 7.66 -5.09
CA VAL A 141 12.92 8.95 -5.82
C VAL A 141 12.17 8.82 -7.15
N ARG A 142 12.40 7.73 -7.89
CA ARG A 142 11.68 7.46 -9.14
C ARG A 142 10.19 7.22 -8.92
N ALA A 143 9.81 6.53 -7.84
CA ALA A 143 8.42 6.30 -7.49
C ALA A 143 7.67 7.61 -7.22
N ILE A 144 8.29 8.53 -6.49
CA ILE A 144 7.77 9.89 -6.27
C ILE A 144 7.63 10.64 -7.60
N ALA A 145 8.69 10.74 -8.41
CA ALA A 145 8.63 11.43 -9.70
C ALA A 145 7.56 10.86 -10.65
N HIS A 146 7.39 9.54 -10.64
CA HIS A 146 6.33 8.88 -11.41
C HIS A 146 4.93 9.25 -10.90
N ALA A 147 4.74 9.28 -9.58
CA ALA A 147 3.46 9.65 -8.98
C ALA A 147 3.12 11.12 -9.23
N GLU A 148 4.12 12.01 -9.18
CA GLU A 148 3.98 13.47 -9.30
C GLU A 148 3.70 13.93 -10.73
N SER A 149 4.52 13.53 -11.69
CA SER A 149 4.46 14.06 -13.05
C SER A 149 4.47 13.00 -14.16
N GLY A 150 4.66 11.72 -13.82
CA GLY A 150 4.96 10.71 -14.83
C GLY A 150 6.25 11.00 -15.61
N PHE A 151 7.21 11.70 -14.98
CA PHE A 151 8.47 12.20 -15.57
C PHE A 151 8.30 13.35 -16.58
N ASN A 152 7.16 14.06 -16.57
CA ASN A 152 7.00 15.24 -17.41
C ASN A 152 7.73 16.45 -16.79
N ALA A 153 8.82 16.87 -17.43
CA ALA A 153 9.61 18.02 -16.97
C ALA A 153 8.86 19.36 -17.07
N GLN A 154 7.83 19.44 -17.91
CA GLN A 154 7.03 20.66 -18.13
C GLN A 154 5.70 20.63 -17.36
N ALA A 155 5.51 19.66 -16.45
CA ALA A 155 4.29 19.56 -15.70
C ALA A 155 4.13 20.75 -14.74
N THR A 156 2.91 21.31 -14.72
CA THR A 156 2.48 22.31 -13.72
C THR A 156 1.15 21.86 -13.14
N SER A 157 1.06 21.75 -11.83
CA SER A 157 -0.20 21.41 -11.18
C SER A 157 -1.11 22.64 -11.03
N PRO A 158 -2.42 22.46 -10.83
CA PRO A 158 -3.33 23.58 -10.52
C PRO A 158 -2.93 24.38 -9.27
N LYS A 159 -2.19 23.76 -8.35
CA LYS A 159 -1.67 24.42 -7.14
C LYS A 159 -0.31 25.10 -7.35
N GLY A 160 0.23 25.06 -8.59
CA GLY A 160 1.51 25.69 -8.94
C GLY A 160 2.75 24.85 -8.67
N ALA A 161 2.63 23.56 -8.38
CA ALA A 161 3.78 22.68 -8.32
C ALA A 161 4.39 22.45 -9.72
N MET A 162 5.73 22.37 -9.83
CA MET A 162 6.43 22.45 -11.11
C MET A 162 7.42 21.30 -11.33
N GLY A 163 7.55 20.89 -12.59
CA GLY A 163 8.59 20.01 -13.11
C GLY A 163 8.45 18.54 -12.72
N VAL A 164 9.53 17.77 -12.96
CA VAL A 164 9.56 16.30 -12.75
C VAL A 164 9.14 15.90 -11.35
N MET A 165 9.58 16.63 -10.34
CA MET A 165 9.36 16.32 -8.92
C MET A 165 8.23 17.13 -8.30
N GLN A 166 7.48 17.92 -9.08
CA GLN A 166 6.37 18.76 -8.64
C GLN A 166 6.70 19.59 -7.38
N LEU A 167 7.79 20.35 -7.46
CA LEU A 167 8.20 21.23 -6.37
C LEU A 167 7.28 22.47 -6.32
N MET A 168 6.74 22.77 -5.14
CA MET A 168 6.06 24.03 -4.90
C MET A 168 7.07 25.19 -5.00
N PRO A 169 6.66 26.38 -5.48
CA PRO A 169 7.57 27.53 -5.67
C PRO A 169 8.41 27.86 -4.44
N ASP A 170 7.81 27.86 -3.26
CA ASP A 170 8.52 28.13 -2.01
C ASP A 170 9.55 27.03 -1.69
N THR A 171 9.17 25.77 -1.85
CA THR A 171 10.08 24.62 -1.65
C THR A 171 11.22 24.66 -2.66
N ALA A 172 10.95 24.98 -3.93
CA ALA A 172 11.98 25.12 -4.97
C ALA A 172 13.00 26.19 -4.57
N ARG A 173 12.52 27.36 -4.13
CA ARG A 173 13.37 28.46 -3.66
C ARG A 173 14.23 28.08 -2.44
N GLU A 174 13.63 27.45 -1.43
CA GLU A 174 14.35 26.96 -0.24
C GLU A 174 15.42 25.92 -0.59
N LEU A 175 15.19 25.10 -1.62
CA LEU A 175 16.14 24.12 -2.11
C LEU A 175 17.17 24.68 -3.11
N GLY A 176 17.14 26.00 -3.38
CA GLY A 176 18.06 26.66 -4.31
C GLY A 176 17.84 26.32 -5.78
N VAL A 177 16.61 25.98 -6.16
CA VAL A 177 16.22 25.70 -7.55
C VAL A 177 15.94 27.04 -8.25
N THR A 178 16.65 27.32 -9.33
CA THR A 178 16.45 28.52 -10.16
C THR A 178 15.48 28.27 -11.32
N ASP A 179 15.42 27.03 -11.79
CA ASP A 179 14.46 26.58 -12.81
C ASP A 179 13.93 25.18 -12.44
N ALA A 180 12.69 25.13 -11.99
CA ALA A 180 12.05 23.88 -11.60
C ALA A 180 11.65 22.98 -12.80
N TYR A 181 11.62 23.53 -14.03
CA TYR A 181 11.39 22.77 -15.25
C TYR A 181 12.69 22.16 -15.80
N ALA A 182 13.85 22.65 -15.38
CA ALA A 182 15.13 21.99 -15.65
C ALA A 182 15.17 20.68 -14.88
N HIS A 183 14.94 19.56 -15.58
CA HIS A 183 14.81 18.21 -14.98
C HIS A 183 15.94 17.87 -14.01
N ALA A 184 17.19 18.23 -14.34
CA ALA A 184 18.34 17.97 -13.48
C ALA A 184 18.25 18.71 -12.14
N GLN A 185 17.81 19.99 -12.13
CA GLN A 185 17.61 20.76 -10.91
C GLN A 185 16.44 20.20 -10.08
N SER A 186 15.31 19.93 -10.74
CA SER A 186 14.12 19.37 -10.12
C SER A 186 14.42 18.03 -9.43
N ILE A 187 15.05 17.08 -10.13
CA ILE A 187 15.40 15.77 -9.61
C ILE A 187 16.38 15.87 -8.44
N ASN A 188 17.41 16.71 -8.58
CA ASN A 188 18.43 16.87 -7.53
C ASN A 188 17.83 17.46 -6.25
N ALA A 189 17.02 18.50 -6.37
CA ALA A 189 16.35 19.14 -5.24
C ALA A 189 15.32 18.20 -4.59
N GLY A 190 14.50 17.53 -5.41
CA GLY A 190 13.54 16.53 -4.91
C GLY A 190 14.20 15.38 -4.17
N ALA A 191 15.32 14.85 -4.68
CA ALA A 191 16.09 13.80 -4.01
C ALA A 191 16.66 14.27 -2.66
N ARG A 192 17.19 15.48 -2.57
CA ARG A 192 17.66 16.07 -1.30
C ARG A 192 16.52 16.24 -0.31
N HIS A 193 15.36 16.72 -0.78
CA HIS A 193 14.18 16.88 0.05
C HIS A 193 13.69 15.52 0.59
N LEU A 194 13.53 14.52 -0.28
CA LEU A 194 13.16 13.16 0.12
C LEU A 194 14.16 12.54 1.11
N ALA A 195 15.45 12.72 0.89
CA ALA A 195 16.47 12.25 1.81
C ALA A 195 16.30 12.87 3.22
N SER A 196 15.92 14.16 3.30
CA SER A 196 15.64 14.82 4.58
C SER A 196 14.40 14.23 5.26
N LEU A 197 13.34 13.96 4.51
CA LEU A 197 12.10 13.34 5.00
C LEU A 197 12.33 11.90 5.48
N VAL A 198 13.04 11.08 4.69
CA VAL A 198 13.37 9.70 5.08
C VAL A 198 14.20 9.68 6.38
N ARG A 199 15.19 10.57 6.52
CA ARG A 199 15.94 10.70 7.79
C ARG A 199 15.05 11.14 8.93
N ARG A 200 14.19 12.15 8.72
CA ARG A 200 13.24 12.67 9.72
C ARG A 200 12.35 11.57 10.28
N TYR A 201 11.86 10.71 9.41
CA TYR A 201 10.96 9.61 9.78
C TYR A 201 11.68 8.26 9.95
N LYS A 202 13.00 8.27 10.19
CA LYS A 202 13.81 7.09 10.54
C LYS A 202 13.66 5.92 9.57
N GLY A 203 13.57 6.21 8.26
CA GLY A 203 13.43 5.21 7.22
C GLY A 203 11.98 4.81 6.89
N ASP A 204 10.98 5.41 7.53
CA ASP A 204 9.58 5.19 7.21
C ASP A 204 9.23 5.90 5.89
N PHE A 205 9.23 5.13 4.80
CA PHE A 205 8.94 5.64 3.46
C PHE A 205 7.48 6.10 3.31
N ASN A 206 6.53 5.50 4.04
CA ASN A 206 5.13 5.90 3.99
C ASN A 206 4.93 7.29 4.59
N ARG A 207 5.53 7.55 5.76
CA ARG A 207 5.51 8.89 6.37
C ARG A 207 6.29 9.91 5.55
N ALA A 208 7.39 9.51 4.94
CA ALA A 208 8.16 10.38 4.05
C ALA A 208 7.35 10.77 2.80
N ALA A 209 6.66 9.81 2.15
CA ALA A 209 5.76 10.08 1.04
C ALA A 209 4.57 10.96 1.45
N ALA A 210 3.96 10.68 2.60
CA ALA A 210 2.89 11.50 3.14
C ALA A 210 3.33 12.96 3.40
N ALA A 211 4.54 13.15 3.94
CA ALA A 211 5.09 14.48 4.19
C ALA A 211 5.46 15.21 2.90
N TYR A 212 5.89 14.49 1.88
CA TYR A 212 6.14 15.06 0.56
C TYR A 212 4.86 15.62 -0.07
N ASN A 213 3.76 14.87 0.01
CA ASN A 213 2.45 15.24 -0.56
C ASN A 213 1.69 16.26 0.30
N ALA A 214 1.54 16.00 1.60
CA ALA A 214 0.68 16.77 2.50
C ALA A 214 1.44 17.77 3.40
N GLY A 215 2.78 17.72 3.38
CA GLY A 215 3.63 18.53 4.23
C GLY A 215 3.91 17.91 5.61
N ILE A 216 5.06 18.30 6.17
CA ILE A 216 5.55 17.82 7.49
C ILE A 216 4.56 18.17 8.60
N GLY A 217 3.92 19.34 8.51
CA GLY A 217 2.94 19.80 9.52
C GLY A 217 1.71 18.89 9.62
N ALA A 218 1.21 18.40 8.49
CA ALA A 218 0.09 17.46 8.48
C ALA A 218 0.48 16.11 9.10
N VAL A 219 1.65 15.57 8.75
CA VAL A 219 2.15 14.31 9.32
C VAL A 219 2.38 14.45 10.84
N ALA A 220 2.91 15.59 11.29
CA ALA A 220 3.08 15.86 12.72
C ALA A 220 1.74 15.95 13.45
N LYS A 221 0.77 16.69 12.89
CA LYS A 221 -0.58 16.85 13.46
C LYS A 221 -1.28 15.51 13.70
N TYR A 222 -1.14 14.57 12.78
CA TYR A 222 -1.82 13.27 12.87
C TYR A 222 -0.94 12.15 13.43
N GLY A 223 0.32 12.43 13.77
CA GLY A 223 1.27 11.43 14.29
C GLY A 223 1.63 10.33 13.28
N GLY A 224 1.27 10.49 12.00
CA GLY A 224 1.44 9.51 10.94
C GLY A 224 0.91 10.00 9.60
N VAL A 225 0.56 9.08 8.71
CA VAL A 225 -0.07 9.45 7.43
C VAL A 225 -1.41 10.14 7.70
N PRO A 226 -1.60 11.40 7.24
CA PRO A 226 -2.86 12.11 7.46
C PRO A 226 -4.04 11.38 6.81
N PRO A 227 -5.25 11.41 7.41
CA PRO A 227 -6.43 10.73 6.87
C PRO A 227 -7.06 11.49 5.70
N TYR A 228 -6.27 12.23 4.95
CA TYR A 228 -6.71 12.89 3.73
C TYR A 228 -6.77 11.86 2.60
N ARG A 229 -7.90 11.76 1.92
CA ARG A 229 -8.10 10.79 0.84
C ARG A 229 -6.99 10.87 -0.21
N GLU A 230 -6.65 12.08 -0.67
CA GLU A 230 -5.58 12.32 -1.64
C GLU A 230 -4.24 11.76 -1.13
N THR A 231 -3.90 12.03 0.14
CA THR A 231 -2.61 11.59 0.71
C THR A 231 -2.56 10.07 0.93
N LEU A 232 -3.66 9.46 1.35
CA LEU A 232 -3.76 8.00 1.50
C LEU A 232 -3.55 7.31 0.14
N GLU A 233 -4.25 7.75 -0.90
CA GLU A 233 -4.12 7.24 -2.26
C GLU A 233 -2.72 7.46 -2.82
N TYR A 234 -2.12 8.61 -2.54
CA TYR A 234 -0.75 8.95 -2.94
C TYR A 234 0.29 8.02 -2.30
N VAL A 235 0.25 7.85 -0.99
CA VAL A 235 1.18 6.97 -0.25
C VAL A 235 1.12 5.55 -0.77
N GLU A 236 -0.08 5.05 -1.02
CA GLU A 236 -0.31 3.73 -1.58
C GLU A 236 0.27 3.58 -2.99
N LYS A 237 0.02 4.56 -3.86
CA LYS A 237 0.56 4.61 -5.23
C LYS A 237 2.09 4.63 -5.21
N VAL A 238 2.67 5.49 -4.38
CA VAL A 238 4.14 5.60 -4.25
C VAL A 238 4.75 4.30 -3.72
N GLY A 239 4.13 3.68 -2.71
CA GLY A 239 4.59 2.40 -2.18
C GLY A 239 4.62 1.29 -3.23
N ALA A 240 3.54 1.17 -4.03
CA ALA A 240 3.48 0.22 -5.15
C ALA A 240 4.55 0.49 -6.20
N LEU A 241 4.71 1.75 -6.61
CA LEU A 241 5.74 2.16 -7.55
C LEU A 241 7.15 1.89 -7.00
N HIS A 242 7.40 2.15 -5.72
CA HIS A 242 8.68 1.91 -5.07
C HIS A 242 9.11 0.44 -5.21
N ILE A 243 8.22 -0.50 -4.91
CA ILE A 243 8.46 -1.94 -5.08
C ILE A 243 8.76 -2.29 -6.54
N LEU A 244 7.96 -1.76 -7.48
CA LEU A 244 8.16 -1.99 -8.91
C LEU A 244 9.51 -1.46 -9.40
N TYR A 245 9.92 -0.26 -8.97
CA TYR A 245 11.21 0.31 -9.32
C TYR A 245 12.37 -0.46 -8.71
N ARG A 246 12.27 -0.92 -7.45
CA ARG A 246 13.33 -1.77 -6.85
C ARG A 246 13.54 -3.04 -7.65
N LYS A 247 12.44 -3.70 -8.07
CA LYS A 247 12.52 -4.88 -8.94
C LYS A 247 13.13 -4.54 -10.30
N ALA A 248 12.69 -3.45 -10.95
CA ALA A 248 13.21 -3.05 -12.27
C ALA A 248 14.69 -2.64 -12.24
N LEU A 249 15.16 -2.03 -11.16
CA LEU A 249 16.55 -1.65 -10.92
C LEU A 249 17.41 -2.79 -10.32
N LYS A 250 16.83 -3.97 -10.10
CA LYS A 250 17.49 -5.13 -9.48
C LYS A 250 18.09 -4.81 -8.10
N LEU A 251 17.44 -3.94 -7.33
CA LEU A 251 17.83 -3.62 -5.98
C LEU A 251 17.31 -4.68 -5.00
N PRO A 252 18.03 -4.95 -3.88
CA PRO A 252 17.57 -5.89 -2.88
C PRO A 252 16.22 -5.43 -2.29
N PRO A 253 15.37 -6.35 -1.75
CA PRO A 253 14.17 -5.99 -1.05
C PRO A 253 14.43 -4.98 0.06
N LEU A 254 13.41 -4.18 0.43
CA LEU A 254 13.52 -3.28 1.60
C LEU A 254 13.75 -4.13 2.86
N ASN A 255 14.71 -3.72 3.66
CA ASN A 255 14.99 -4.38 4.93
C ASN A 255 14.98 -3.34 6.06
N PRO A 256 14.15 -3.45 7.11
CA PRO A 256 13.16 -4.51 7.27
C PRO A 256 11.97 -4.33 6.32
N PRO A 257 11.28 -5.40 5.95
CA PRO A 257 9.98 -5.29 5.30
C PRO A 257 9.02 -4.54 6.23
N LEU A 258 8.05 -3.84 5.63
CA LEU A 258 7.03 -3.09 6.37
C LEU A 258 6.42 -3.99 7.46
N ARG A 259 6.46 -3.55 8.72
CA ARG A 259 5.93 -4.34 9.83
C ARG A 259 4.42 -4.16 9.93
N ALA A 260 3.67 -5.26 9.98
CA ALA A 260 2.34 -5.23 10.57
C ALA A 260 2.46 -4.88 12.07
N ALA A 261 1.44 -4.25 12.62
CA ALA A 261 1.42 -3.97 14.06
C ALA A 261 1.54 -5.28 14.86
N GLU A 262 2.56 -5.36 15.71
CA GLU A 262 2.68 -6.42 16.71
C GLU A 262 1.59 -6.29 17.79
#